data_27360ef3d7dea2de98260fc227b3fd48
#
_entry.id   27360ef3d7dea2de98260fc227b3fd48
#
_cell.length_a   1.000
_cell.length_b   1.000
_cell.length_c   1.000
_cell.angle_alpha   90.00
_cell.angle_beta   90.00
_cell.angle_gamma   90.00
#
_symmetry.space_group_name_H-M   'P 1'
#
loop_
_entity.id
_entity.type
_entity.pdbx_description
1 polymer ?
#
loop_
_entity_poly.entity_id
_entity_poly.type
_entity_poly.pdbx_seq_one_letter_code
_entity_poly.pdbx_strand_id
1 'polypeptide(L)'
;MTTTVSEAIARLTGPAEVVADLSWPGTTATVRILRRPGGQHLVLKTNSHPDCFTRELHALRTWTPALETAAPQLVDADEDARVLLMTALPGIRLDLATLTTAQEQDAYRQTGQLLRRLHEAGPPQTITDFGRQRAAYLRAQLTGPTHPLTTAELDFALAAIDQLETLPPQKSQPSHLDLTARNLLADTDERGRVRIAVIDFETSRYEAAGRDFLRITQRTLRTRSDLSVAFYNGYGRQPSEDEQRLIRWCGIGDAAAIAITAAAAGHDDFAHEGHAALRASMAAA
;
A
#
# COMPACT_ATOMS: atom_id res chain seq x y z
N MET A 1 -2.10 23.72 25.89
CA MET A 1 -2.31 24.54 24.68
C MET A 1 -2.14 23.60 23.48
N THR A 2 -3.13 23.47 22.63
CA THR A 2 -3.04 22.59 21.46
C THR A 2 -2.17 23.28 20.39
N THR A 3 -1.05 22.69 20.03
CA THR A 3 -0.16 23.18 18.98
C THR A 3 -0.92 23.19 17.64
N THR A 4 -0.92 24.31 16.96
CA THR A 4 -1.51 24.34 15.60
C THR A 4 -0.61 23.59 14.61
N VAL A 5 -1.21 23.09 13.51
CA VAL A 5 -0.44 22.40 12.46
C VAL A 5 0.70 23.29 11.93
N SER A 6 0.45 24.60 11.76
CA SER A 6 1.47 25.56 11.29
C SER A 6 2.63 25.73 12.27
N GLU A 7 2.34 25.77 13.58
CA GLU A 7 3.39 25.85 14.61
C GLU A 7 4.20 24.56 14.68
N ALA A 8 3.55 23.39 14.59
CA ALA A 8 4.20 22.09 14.54
C ALA A 8 5.14 22.01 13.33
N ILE A 9 4.67 22.40 12.16
CA ILE A 9 5.48 22.43 10.93
C ILE A 9 6.71 23.31 11.13
N ALA A 10 6.53 24.57 11.57
CA ALA A 10 7.65 25.51 11.75
C ALA A 10 8.69 24.97 12.75
N ARG A 11 8.25 24.34 13.83
CA ARG A 11 9.12 23.72 14.84
C ARG A 11 9.92 22.55 14.28
N LEU A 12 9.25 21.64 13.51
CA LEU A 12 9.87 20.42 13.00
C LEU A 12 10.84 20.69 11.85
N THR A 13 10.47 21.62 10.95
CA THR A 13 11.24 21.84 9.72
C THR A 13 12.40 22.81 9.94
N GLY A 14 12.28 23.77 10.90
CA GLY A 14 13.16 24.91 10.98
C GLY A 14 13.11 25.72 9.67
N PRO A 15 14.19 26.45 9.34
CA PRO A 15 14.28 27.16 8.07
C PRO A 15 14.38 26.16 6.91
N ALA A 16 13.31 25.99 6.17
CA ALA A 16 13.23 25.12 5.01
C ALA A 16 12.30 25.73 3.94
N GLU A 17 12.62 25.49 2.69
CA GLU A 17 11.84 25.91 1.52
C GLU A 17 10.99 24.74 1.01
N VAL A 18 9.72 24.98 0.69
CA VAL A 18 8.88 24.01 -0.03
C VAL A 18 9.28 24.03 -1.50
N VAL A 19 9.86 22.95 -2.00
CA VAL A 19 10.32 22.83 -3.40
C VAL A 19 9.34 22.05 -4.28
N ALA A 20 8.45 21.26 -3.70
CA ALA A 20 7.36 20.58 -4.42
C ALA A 20 6.19 20.30 -3.48
N ASP A 21 4.98 20.32 -4.02
CA ASP A 21 3.75 19.83 -3.38
C ASP A 21 3.27 18.60 -4.17
N LEU A 22 3.26 17.46 -3.51
CA LEU A 22 2.88 16.15 -4.07
C LEU A 22 1.52 15.68 -3.55
N SER A 23 0.76 16.57 -2.93
CA SER A 23 -0.56 16.26 -2.36
C SER A 23 -1.55 15.90 -3.47
N TRP A 24 -2.36 14.87 -3.22
CA TRP A 24 -3.44 14.50 -4.14
C TRP A 24 -4.73 15.22 -3.77
N PRO A 25 -5.44 15.82 -4.72
CA PRO A 25 -6.74 16.42 -4.46
C PRO A 25 -7.72 15.41 -3.85
N GLY A 26 -8.46 15.84 -2.83
CA GLY A 26 -9.49 15.00 -2.19
C GLY A 26 -8.97 13.92 -1.22
N THR A 27 -7.65 13.87 -0.95
CA THR A 27 -7.10 12.96 0.07
C THR A 27 -7.01 13.63 1.44
N THR A 28 -6.87 12.80 2.48
CA THR A 28 -6.71 13.25 3.87
C THR A 28 -5.28 13.67 4.21
N ALA A 29 -4.33 13.40 3.32
CA ALA A 29 -2.91 13.69 3.51
C ALA A 29 -2.44 14.84 2.62
N THR A 30 -1.53 15.67 3.14
CA THR A 30 -0.71 16.57 2.33
C THR A 30 0.74 16.09 2.36
N VAL A 31 1.42 16.15 1.23
CA VAL A 31 2.81 15.69 1.09
C VAL A 31 3.62 16.76 0.38
N ARG A 32 4.67 17.28 1.05
CA ARG A 32 5.54 18.32 0.49
C ARG A 32 7.00 17.90 0.59
N ILE A 33 7.75 18.21 -0.46
CA ILE A 33 9.21 18.11 -0.43
C ILE A 33 9.76 19.43 0.06
N LEU A 34 10.59 19.36 1.09
CA LEU A 34 11.28 20.48 1.68
C LEU A 34 12.77 20.43 1.32
N ARG A 35 13.40 21.60 1.14
CA ARG A 35 14.85 21.74 1.05
C ARG A 35 15.36 22.57 2.22
N ARG A 36 16.23 21.99 3.04
CA ARG A 36 16.93 22.69 4.13
C ARG A 36 18.13 23.49 3.59
N PRO A 37 18.59 24.54 4.32
CA PRO A 37 19.90 25.10 4.11
C PRO A 37 20.97 23.97 4.11
N GLY A 38 21.86 23.95 3.12
CA GLY A 38 22.81 22.85 2.93
C GLY A 38 22.34 21.77 1.93
N GLY A 39 21.14 21.92 1.34
CA GLY A 39 20.68 21.10 0.20
C GLY A 39 20.00 19.80 0.57
N GLN A 40 19.86 19.46 1.85
CA GLN A 40 19.15 18.25 2.27
C GLN A 40 17.65 18.34 1.92
N HIS A 41 17.12 17.31 1.26
CA HIS A 41 15.70 17.17 1.00
C HIS A 41 15.02 16.30 2.06
N LEU A 42 13.83 16.72 2.49
CA LEU A 42 12.97 16.02 3.44
C LEU A 42 11.55 15.98 2.88
N VAL A 43 10.75 15.03 3.38
CA VAL A 43 9.32 14.95 3.13
C VAL A 43 8.59 15.38 4.40
N LEU A 44 7.71 16.37 4.23
CA LEU A 44 6.73 16.76 5.24
C LEU A 44 5.39 16.16 4.84
N LYS A 45 4.82 15.33 5.71
CA LYS A 45 3.47 14.76 5.52
C LYS A 45 2.59 15.15 6.69
N THR A 46 1.37 15.63 6.41
CA THR A 46 0.32 15.78 7.40
C THR A 46 -0.82 14.84 7.02
N ASN A 47 -1.53 14.28 8.00
CA ASN A 47 -2.67 13.44 7.73
C ASN A 47 -3.83 13.78 8.67
N SER A 48 -4.98 14.18 8.11
CA SER A 48 -6.16 14.50 8.91
C SER A 48 -6.84 13.26 9.52
N HIS A 49 -6.58 12.06 8.95
CA HIS A 49 -7.13 10.80 9.45
C HIS A 49 -6.22 10.23 10.56
N PRO A 50 -6.69 10.14 11.82
CA PRO A 50 -5.83 9.72 12.95
C PRO A 50 -5.21 8.33 12.77
N ASP A 51 -5.99 7.37 12.30
CA ASP A 51 -5.50 5.98 12.14
C ASP A 51 -4.40 5.86 11.08
N CYS A 52 -4.53 6.60 9.96
CA CYS A 52 -3.51 6.61 8.90
C CYS A 52 -2.21 7.20 9.44
N PHE A 53 -2.29 8.32 10.17
CA PHE A 53 -1.14 8.93 10.83
C PHE A 53 -0.47 7.96 11.83
N THR A 54 -1.26 7.36 12.71
CA THR A 54 -0.75 6.46 13.75
C THR A 54 -0.07 5.23 13.15
N ARG A 55 -0.65 4.64 12.10
CA ARG A 55 -0.06 3.49 11.39
C ARG A 55 1.26 3.85 10.73
N GLU A 56 1.30 4.97 10.00
CA GLU A 56 2.51 5.41 9.32
C GLU A 56 3.62 5.75 10.31
N LEU A 57 3.31 6.50 11.37
CA LEU A 57 4.26 6.81 12.43
C LEU A 57 4.82 5.54 13.08
N HIS A 58 3.95 4.56 13.38
CA HIS A 58 4.37 3.28 13.93
C HIS A 58 5.31 2.54 12.95
N ALA A 59 4.95 2.44 11.68
CA ALA A 59 5.78 1.80 10.67
C ALA A 59 7.16 2.48 10.53
N LEU A 60 7.18 3.82 10.48
CA LEU A 60 8.42 4.61 10.40
C LEU A 60 9.32 4.43 11.64
N ARG A 61 8.75 4.25 12.82
CA ARG A 61 9.51 4.03 14.05
C ARG A 61 10.04 2.61 14.19
N THR A 62 9.31 1.62 13.68
CA THR A 62 9.55 0.22 14.03
C THR A 62 9.97 -0.67 12.87
N TRP A 63 9.48 -0.43 11.65
CA TRP A 63 9.67 -1.35 10.52
C TRP A 63 10.55 -0.80 9.41
N THR A 64 10.40 0.48 9.06
CA THR A 64 11.21 1.07 7.97
C THR A 64 12.71 1.09 8.27
N PRO A 65 13.20 1.12 9.53
CA PRO A 65 14.63 0.97 9.80
C PRO A 65 15.22 -0.33 9.24
N ALA A 66 14.43 -1.43 9.17
CA ALA A 66 14.87 -2.67 8.56
C ALA A 66 15.03 -2.58 7.03
N LEU A 67 14.44 -1.59 6.38
CA LEU A 67 14.56 -1.33 4.94
C LEU A 67 15.69 -0.36 4.59
N GLU A 68 16.32 0.25 5.60
CA GLU A 68 17.44 1.19 5.44
C GLU A 68 17.11 2.34 4.47
N THR A 69 17.95 2.57 3.45
CA THR A 69 17.76 3.62 2.44
C THR A 69 16.65 3.31 1.42
N ALA A 70 16.06 2.12 1.47
CA ALA A 70 14.97 1.73 0.58
C ALA A 70 13.56 2.05 1.13
N ALA A 71 13.47 2.77 2.26
CA ALA A 71 12.23 3.33 2.78
C ALA A 71 12.51 4.66 3.48
N PRO A 72 11.51 5.58 3.60
CA PRO A 72 11.67 6.80 4.36
C PRO A 72 12.02 6.49 5.81
N GLN A 73 12.96 7.26 6.36
CA GLN A 73 13.32 7.19 7.77
C GLN A 73 12.70 8.39 8.49
N LEU A 74 12.10 8.14 9.65
CA LEU A 74 11.54 9.20 10.47
C LEU A 74 12.67 10.14 10.95
N VAL A 75 12.49 11.42 10.72
CA VAL A 75 13.38 12.48 11.24
C VAL A 75 12.78 13.03 12.54
N ASP A 76 11.49 13.38 12.52
CA ASP A 76 10.76 13.89 13.66
C ASP A 76 9.24 13.80 13.43
N ALA A 77 8.42 13.96 14.48
CA ALA A 77 6.97 13.95 14.38
C ALA A 77 6.32 14.86 15.43
N ASP A 78 5.12 15.34 15.11
CA ASP A 78 4.20 15.95 16.07
C ASP A 78 2.90 15.14 16.06
N GLU A 79 2.64 14.41 17.16
CA GLU A 79 1.50 13.49 17.23
C GLU A 79 0.18 14.25 17.42
N ASP A 80 0.18 15.36 18.13
CA ASP A 80 -1.02 16.17 18.36
C ASP A 80 -1.47 16.85 17.06
N ALA A 81 -0.52 17.39 16.30
CA ALA A 81 -0.79 18.04 15.02
C ALA A 81 -0.82 17.05 13.84
N ARG A 82 -0.49 15.78 14.06
CA ARG A 82 -0.37 14.72 13.05
C ARG A 82 0.54 15.12 11.87
N VAL A 83 1.75 15.55 12.20
CA VAL A 83 2.78 15.95 11.26
C VAL A 83 3.96 14.97 11.33
N LEU A 84 4.41 14.49 10.18
CA LEU A 84 5.59 13.66 10.02
C LEU A 84 6.64 14.40 9.22
N LEU A 85 7.88 14.35 9.68
CA LEU A 85 9.06 14.77 8.93
C LEU A 85 9.95 13.56 8.70
N MET A 86 10.25 13.24 7.45
CA MET A 86 11.00 12.05 7.08
C MET A 86 12.02 12.34 5.98
N THR A 87 12.95 11.42 5.75
CA THR A 87 13.93 11.55 4.68
C THR A 87 13.24 11.49 3.31
N ALA A 88 13.67 12.35 2.38
CA ALA A 88 13.28 12.24 0.98
C ALA A 88 14.13 11.16 0.31
N LEU A 89 13.51 10.36 -0.54
CA LEU A 89 14.17 9.32 -1.31
C LEU A 89 14.34 9.76 -2.77
N PRO A 90 15.44 9.38 -3.43
CA PRO A 90 15.65 9.67 -4.85
C PRO A 90 14.74 8.81 -5.73
N GLY A 91 14.59 9.20 -6.99
CA GLY A 91 13.86 8.45 -7.99
C GLY A 91 12.48 9.02 -8.31
N ILE A 92 11.82 8.38 -9.24
CA ILE A 92 10.45 8.68 -9.67
C ILE A 92 9.56 7.47 -9.43
N ARG A 93 8.26 7.69 -9.36
CA ARG A 93 7.30 6.58 -9.20
C ARG A 93 7.50 5.53 -10.30
N LEU A 94 7.48 4.25 -9.92
CA LEU A 94 7.74 3.14 -10.82
C LEU A 94 6.72 3.07 -11.98
N ASP A 95 5.47 3.46 -11.75
CA ASP A 95 4.43 3.52 -12.78
C ASP A 95 4.65 4.65 -13.81
N LEU A 96 5.55 5.59 -13.54
CA LEU A 96 5.94 6.70 -14.44
C LEU A 96 7.35 6.49 -15.01
N ALA A 97 8.09 5.49 -14.51
CA ALA A 97 9.46 5.26 -14.93
C ALA A 97 9.53 4.60 -16.31
N THR A 98 10.45 5.07 -17.14
CA THR A 98 10.76 4.41 -18.42
C THR A 98 11.92 3.44 -18.21
N LEU A 99 11.60 2.15 -18.09
CA LEU A 99 12.56 1.08 -17.84
C LEU A 99 12.59 0.09 -19.00
N THR A 100 13.74 -0.51 -19.25
CA THR A 100 13.83 -1.70 -20.11
C THR A 100 13.21 -2.91 -19.41
N THR A 101 12.83 -3.94 -20.15
CA THR A 101 12.27 -5.18 -19.57
C THR A 101 13.17 -5.78 -18.48
N ALA A 102 14.49 -5.78 -18.69
CA ALA A 102 15.43 -6.29 -17.69
C ALA A 102 15.46 -5.44 -16.42
N GLN A 103 15.36 -4.12 -16.57
CA GLN A 103 15.27 -3.19 -15.42
C GLN A 103 13.94 -3.34 -14.68
N GLU A 104 12.82 -3.53 -15.38
CA GLU A 104 11.53 -3.81 -14.74
C GLU A 104 11.58 -5.13 -13.95
N GLN A 105 12.12 -6.20 -14.53
CA GLN A 105 12.27 -7.48 -13.83
C GLN A 105 13.15 -7.33 -12.59
N ASP A 106 14.27 -6.60 -12.68
CA ASP A 106 15.12 -6.32 -11.51
C ASP A 106 14.39 -5.47 -10.46
N ALA A 107 13.61 -4.46 -10.88
CA ALA A 107 12.79 -3.64 -9.99
C ALA A 107 11.77 -4.48 -9.20
N TYR A 108 11.06 -5.39 -9.87
CA TYR A 108 10.10 -6.26 -9.19
C TYR A 108 10.79 -7.32 -8.32
N ARG A 109 11.96 -7.81 -8.72
CA ARG A 109 12.77 -8.67 -7.84
C ARG A 109 13.18 -7.94 -6.56
N GLN A 110 13.66 -6.70 -6.66
CA GLN A 110 13.99 -5.87 -5.49
C GLN A 110 12.75 -5.59 -4.64
N THR A 111 11.60 -5.30 -5.26
CA THR A 111 10.33 -5.10 -4.54
C THR A 111 9.97 -6.33 -3.70
N GLY A 112 10.13 -7.54 -4.24
CA GLY A 112 9.94 -8.78 -3.49
C GLY A 112 10.88 -8.90 -2.29
N GLN A 113 12.17 -8.56 -2.48
CA GLN A 113 13.15 -8.56 -1.39
C GLN A 113 12.80 -7.55 -0.28
N LEU A 114 12.37 -6.35 -0.66
CA LEU A 114 11.97 -5.31 0.30
C LEU A 114 10.72 -5.73 1.07
N LEU A 115 9.73 -6.30 0.41
CA LEU A 115 8.54 -6.81 1.07
C LEU A 115 8.88 -7.93 2.06
N ARG A 116 9.79 -8.85 1.71
CA ARG A 116 10.26 -9.87 2.63
C ARG A 116 10.92 -9.26 3.86
N ARG A 117 11.81 -8.29 3.68
CA ARG A 117 12.48 -7.59 4.80
C ARG A 117 11.46 -6.88 5.70
N LEU A 118 10.43 -6.25 5.12
CA LEU A 118 9.33 -5.65 5.87
C LEU A 118 8.60 -6.71 6.71
N HIS A 119 8.24 -7.84 6.12
CA HIS A 119 7.56 -8.93 6.79
C HIS A 119 8.39 -9.54 7.94
N GLU A 120 9.72 -9.50 7.82
CA GLU A 120 10.67 -9.98 8.83
C GLU A 120 11.04 -8.90 9.86
N ALA A 121 10.56 -7.66 9.72
CA ALA A 121 10.87 -6.54 10.63
C ALA A 121 10.21 -6.65 12.01
N GLY A 122 9.38 -7.65 12.25
CA GLY A 122 8.77 -7.93 13.54
C GLY A 122 8.41 -9.40 13.71
N PRO A 123 8.20 -9.87 14.94
CA PRO A 123 7.89 -11.26 15.22
C PRO A 123 6.53 -11.63 14.61
N PRO A 124 6.42 -12.81 13.96
CA PRO A 124 5.13 -13.23 13.42
C PRO A 124 4.12 -13.51 14.54
N GLN A 125 2.86 -13.18 14.27
CA GLN A 125 1.72 -13.44 15.13
C GLN A 125 0.76 -14.41 14.41
N THR A 126 -0.25 -14.91 15.09
CA THR A 126 -1.30 -15.74 14.48
C THR A 126 -2.65 -15.08 14.66
N ILE A 127 -3.39 -14.91 13.57
CA ILE A 127 -4.78 -14.49 13.59
C ILE A 127 -5.63 -15.75 13.37
N THR A 128 -6.28 -16.22 14.43
CA THR A 128 -7.03 -17.49 14.41
C THR A 128 -8.33 -17.43 13.62
N ASP A 129 -8.95 -16.27 13.56
CA ASP A 129 -10.27 -16.05 12.95
C ASP A 129 -10.22 -15.02 11.82
N PHE A 130 -9.05 -14.87 11.16
CA PHE A 130 -8.81 -13.93 10.06
C PHE A 130 -9.93 -13.97 9.01
N GLY A 131 -10.27 -15.15 8.52
CA GLY A 131 -11.27 -15.30 7.45
C GLY A 131 -12.64 -14.76 7.85
N ARG A 132 -13.11 -15.06 9.06
CA ARG A 132 -14.39 -14.55 9.59
C ARG A 132 -14.39 -13.05 9.78
N GLN A 133 -13.32 -12.49 10.37
CA GLN A 133 -13.18 -11.05 10.55
C GLN A 133 -13.19 -10.33 9.20
N ARG A 134 -12.45 -10.86 8.22
CA ARG A 134 -12.38 -10.27 6.89
C ARG A 134 -13.69 -10.38 6.13
N ALA A 135 -14.36 -11.52 6.19
CA ALA A 135 -15.67 -11.72 5.60
C ALA A 135 -16.71 -10.75 6.19
N ALA A 136 -16.77 -10.62 7.51
CA ALA A 136 -17.66 -9.68 8.17
C ALA A 136 -17.41 -8.23 7.74
N TYR A 137 -16.13 -7.81 7.69
CA TYR A 137 -15.76 -6.48 7.21
C TYR A 137 -16.23 -6.24 5.77
N LEU A 138 -15.96 -7.17 4.85
CA LEU A 138 -16.32 -7.02 3.44
C LEU A 138 -17.83 -7.03 3.24
N ARG A 139 -18.58 -7.91 3.91
CA ARG A 139 -20.05 -7.88 3.86
C ARG A 139 -20.61 -6.54 4.28
N ALA A 140 -20.07 -5.95 5.35
CA ALA A 140 -20.50 -4.62 5.80
C ALA A 140 -20.25 -3.53 4.73
N GLN A 141 -19.22 -3.66 3.91
CA GLN A 141 -18.95 -2.72 2.80
C GLN A 141 -19.92 -2.90 1.61
N LEU A 142 -20.50 -4.12 1.46
CA LEU A 142 -21.41 -4.44 0.38
C LEU A 142 -22.89 -4.18 0.75
N THR A 143 -23.17 -3.87 2.00
CA THR A 143 -24.54 -3.54 2.45
C THR A 143 -24.86 -2.06 2.23
N GLY A 144 -25.86 -1.76 1.42
CA GLY A 144 -26.35 -0.40 1.18
C GLY A 144 -27.65 -0.43 0.37
N PRO A 145 -28.51 0.60 0.49
CA PRO A 145 -29.81 0.62 -0.19
C PRO A 145 -29.68 0.74 -1.72
N THR A 146 -28.58 1.26 -2.20
CA THR A 146 -28.26 1.38 -3.63
C THR A 146 -26.77 1.13 -3.85
N HIS A 147 -26.45 0.20 -4.75
CA HIS A 147 -25.08 -0.03 -5.16
C HIS A 147 -25.00 -0.29 -6.68
N PRO A 148 -23.87 0.04 -7.31
CA PRO A 148 -23.72 -0.01 -8.75
C PRO A 148 -23.55 -1.45 -9.32
N LEU A 149 -23.48 -2.47 -8.45
CA LEU A 149 -23.29 -3.87 -8.88
C LEU A 149 -24.61 -4.47 -9.37
N THR A 150 -24.54 -5.29 -10.42
CA THR A 150 -25.62 -6.18 -10.82
C THR A 150 -25.81 -7.29 -9.78
N THR A 151 -26.98 -7.93 -9.76
CA THR A 151 -27.24 -9.10 -8.88
C THR A 151 -26.17 -10.18 -9.06
N ALA A 152 -25.80 -10.50 -10.29
CA ALA A 152 -24.78 -11.52 -10.57
C ALA A 152 -23.38 -11.14 -10.03
N GLU A 153 -22.99 -9.86 -10.14
CA GLU A 153 -21.74 -9.34 -9.57
C GLU A 153 -21.74 -9.40 -8.04
N LEU A 154 -22.86 -9.05 -7.43
CA LEU A 154 -23.03 -9.10 -5.97
C LEU A 154 -22.99 -10.54 -5.45
N ASP A 155 -23.76 -11.46 -6.08
CA ASP A 155 -23.80 -12.87 -5.70
C ASP A 155 -22.40 -13.52 -5.82
N PHE A 156 -21.66 -13.19 -6.90
CA PHE A 156 -20.29 -13.66 -7.09
C PHE A 156 -19.35 -13.15 -5.99
N ALA A 157 -19.48 -11.87 -5.62
CA ALA A 157 -18.65 -11.28 -4.55
C ALA A 157 -19.00 -11.89 -3.19
N LEU A 158 -20.28 -12.08 -2.88
CA LEU A 158 -20.72 -12.69 -1.62
C LEU A 158 -20.27 -14.15 -1.52
N ALA A 159 -20.37 -14.93 -2.60
CA ALA A 159 -19.86 -16.30 -2.63
C ALA A 159 -18.34 -16.37 -2.35
N ALA A 160 -17.55 -15.43 -2.91
CA ALA A 160 -16.12 -15.34 -2.60
C ALA A 160 -15.86 -14.95 -1.13
N ILE A 161 -16.67 -14.05 -0.59
CA ILE A 161 -16.56 -13.62 0.81
C ILE A 161 -16.91 -14.80 1.75
N ASP A 162 -17.90 -15.62 1.42
CA ASP A 162 -18.24 -16.82 2.19
C ASP A 162 -17.06 -17.82 2.24
N GLN A 163 -16.32 -17.95 1.13
CA GLN A 163 -15.12 -18.80 1.10
C GLN A 163 -14.01 -18.32 2.05
N LEU A 164 -13.93 -17.02 2.36
CA LEU A 164 -12.95 -16.52 3.32
C LEU A 164 -13.08 -17.15 4.70
N GLU A 165 -14.31 -17.49 5.12
CA GLU A 165 -14.55 -18.10 6.43
C GLU A 165 -13.96 -19.51 6.56
N THR A 166 -13.64 -20.15 5.44
CA THR A 166 -13.01 -21.47 5.40
C THR A 166 -11.48 -21.43 5.52
N LEU A 167 -10.88 -20.24 5.50
CA LEU A 167 -9.43 -20.10 5.64
C LEU A 167 -8.96 -20.55 7.02
N PRO A 168 -7.85 -21.28 7.10
CA PRO A 168 -7.24 -21.63 8.37
C PRO A 168 -6.66 -20.37 9.05
N PRO A 169 -6.22 -20.48 10.32
CA PRO A 169 -5.48 -19.41 10.98
C PRO A 169 -4.34 -18.88 10.11
N GLN A 170 -4.21 -17.56 10.02
CA GLN A 170 -3.21 -16.89 9.17
C GLN A 170 -2.04 -16.40 10.00
N LYS A 171 -0.81 -16.51 9.47
CA LYS A 171 0.35 -15.81 10.02
C LYS A 171 0.24 -14.33 9.67
N SER A 172 0.32 -13.48 10.67
CA SER A 172 0.33 -12.03 10.59
C SER A 172 1.72 -11.50 10.85
N GLN A 173 2.11 -10.48 10.12
CA GLN A 173 3.43 -9.85 10.17
C GLN A 173 3.33 -8.38 9.77
N PRO A 174 4.37 -7.56 10.01
CA PRO A 174 4.40 -6.20 9.48
C PRO A 174 4.11 -6.17 7.99
N SER A 175 3.09 -5.44 7.58
CA SER A 175 2.58 -5.44 6.20
C SER A 175 2.33 -4.02 5.72
N HIS A 176 2.56 -3.77 4.42
CA HIS A 176 2.36 -2.47 3.78
C HIS A 176 0.90 -2.21 3.41
N LEU A 177 0.24 -3.22 2.84
CA LEU A 177 -1.17 -3.27 2.42
C LEU A 177 -1.58 -2.36 1.26
N ASP A 178 -0.68 -1.55 0.75
CA ASP A 178 -0.88 -0.78 -0.48
C ASP A 178 0.35 -0.84 -1.41
N LEU A 179 0.98 -2.03 -1.51
CA LEU A 179 2.14 -2.24 -2.36
C LEU A 179 1.70 -2.23 -3.83
N THR A 180 1.93 -1.11 -4.49
CA THR A 180 1.63 -0.88 -5.91
C THR A 180 2.77 -0.10 -6.56
N ALA A 181 2.85 -0.08 -7.89
CA ALA A 181 3.88 0.67 -8.60
C ALA A 181 3.87 2.18 -8.28
N ARG A 182 2.75 2.74 -7.80
CA ARG A 182 2.66 4.13 -7.34
C ARG A 182 3.39 4.38 -6.04
N ASN A 183 3.51 3.37 -5.20
CA ASN A 183 4.17 3.43 -3.89
C ASN A 183 5.59 2.86 -3.93
N LEU A 184 6.14 2.71 -5.13
CA LEU A 184 7.53 2.34 -5.40
C LEU A 184 8.22 3.48 -6.13
N LEU A 185 9.43 3.84 -5.69
CA LEU A 185 10.30 4.78 -6.38
C LEU A 185 11.41 4.01 -7.08
N ALA A 186 11.66 4.34 -8.34
CA ALA A 186 12.76 3.82 -9.14
C ALA A 186 13.80 4.92 -9.34
N ASP A 187 15.00 4.69 -8.84
CA ASP A 187 16.19 5.54 -9.04
C ASP A 187 17.16 4.79 -9.95
N THR A 188 17.49 5.37 -11.11
CA THR A 188 18.40 4.76 -12.09
C THR A 188 19.71 5.51 -12.10
N ASP A 189 20.80 4.82 -11.76
CA ASP A 189 22.13 5.42 -11.79
C ASP A 189 22.68 5.59 -13.23
N GLU A 190 23.81 6.29 -13.37
CA GLU A 190 24.48 6.53 -14.65
C GLU A 190 24.89 5.24 -15.38
N ARG A 191 24.98 4.13 -14.68
CA ARG A 191 25.30 2.79 -15.24
C ARG A 191 24.05 2.00 -15.61
N GLY A 192 22.86 2.63 -15.51
CA GLY A 192 21.59 1.99 -15.80
C GLY A 192 21.10 0.99 -14.73
N ARG A 193 21.69 0.97 -13.54
CA ARG A 193 21.23 0.11 -12.44
C ARG A 193 20.05 0.77 -11.74
N VAL A 194 18.96 0.05 -11.61
CA VAL A 194 17.76 0.50 -10.91
C VAL A 194 17.87 0.18 -9.41
N ARG A 195 17.47 1.12 -8.56
CA ARG A 195 17.25 0.92 -7.13
C ARG A 195 15.79 1.20 -6.82
N ILE A 196 15.18 0.33 -6.04
CA ILE A 196 13.77 0.48 -5.64
C ILE A 196 13.69 0.88 -4.18
N ALA A 197 12.78 1.83 -3.92
CA ALA A 197 12.38 2.19 -2.56
C ALA A 197 10.86 2.12 -2.44
N VAL A 198 10.38 1.84 -1.22
CA VAL A 198 8.95 1.73 -0.87
C VAL A 198 8.55 2.95 -0.06
N ILE A 199 7.43 3.57 -0.39
CA ILE A 199 6.89 4.76 0.29
C ILE A 199 5.43 4.55 0.68
N ASP A 200 4.91 5.45 1.52
CA ASP A 200 3.49 5.53 1.91
C ASP A 200 3.02 4.38 2.79
N PHE A 201 3.44 4.41 4.05
CA PHE A 201 3.13 3.38 5.05
C PHE A 201 1.82 3.64 5.84
N GLU A 202 0.93 4.53 5.39
CA GLU A 202 -0.27 4.94 6.14
C GLU A 202 -1.31 3.82 6.31
N THR A 203 -1.25 2.77 5.49
CA THR A 203 -2.12 1.59 5.61
C THR A 203 -1.47 0.45 6.38
N SER A 204 -0.18 0.58 6.71
CA SER A 204 0.65 -0.48 7.28
C SER A 204 0.18 -0.90 8.66
N ARG A 205 0.17 -2.20 8.88
CA ARG A 205 -0.13 -2.83 10.18
C ARG A 205 0.29 -4.30 10.15
N TYR A 206 0.13 -4.98 11.30
CA TYR A 206 0.18 -6.44 11.29
C TYR A 206 -1.00 -7.01 10.51
N GLU A 207 -0.71 -7.82 9.50
CA GLU A 207 -1.74 -8.43 8.63
C GLU A 207 -1.22 -9.73 8.01
N ALA A 208 -2.10 -10.56 7.47
CA ALA A 208 -1.71 -11.77 6.75
C ALA A 208 -0.91 -11.44 5.48
N ALA A 209 0.19 -12.16 5.23
CA ALA A 209 1.09 -11.91 4.09
C ALA A 209 0.37 -11.87 2.73
N GLY A 210 -0.62 -12.74 2.54
CA GLY A 210 -1.44 -12.76 1.33
C GLY A 210 -2.13 -11.43 1.03
N ARG A 211 -2.37 -10.61 2.04
CA ARG A 211 -2.97 -9.27 1.87
C ARG A 211 -2.01 -8.30 1.19
N ASP A 212 -0.72 -8.40 1.47
CA ASP A 212 0.29 -7.56 0.80
C ASP A 212 0.51 -7.98 -0.66
N PHE A 213 0.43 -9.28 -0.94
CA PHE A 213 0.51 -9.76 -2.32
C PHE A 213 -0.69 -9.32 -3.19
N LEU A 214 -1.84 -9.04 -2.56
CA LEU A 214 -3.09 -8.79 -3.26
C LEU A 214 -3.00 -7.64 -4.25
N ARG A 215 -2.62 -6.45 -3.78
CA ARG A 215 -2.62 -5.24 -4.60
C ARG A 215 -1.66 -5.33 -5.79
N ILE A 216 -0.43 -5.77 -5.55
CA ILE A 216 0.57 -5.90 -6.60
C ILE A 216 0.20 -7.01 -7.59
N THR A 217 -0.42 -8.10 -7.10
CA THR A 217 -0.92 -9.19 -7.96
C THR A 217 -2.03 -8.69 -8.87
N GLN A 218 -3.05 -8.03 -8.34
CA GLN A 218 -4.18 -7.56 -9.12
C GLN A 218 -3.79 -6.51 -10.16
N ARG A 219 -2.90 -5.60 -9.81
CA ARG A 219 -2.56 -4.46 -10.66
C ARG A 219 -1.45 -4.78 -11.68
N THR A 220 -0.57 -5.75 -11.38
CA THR A 220 0.60 -6.00 -12.23
C THR A 220 0.86 -7.48 -12.48
N LEU A 221 1.04 -8.28 -11.42
CA LEU A 221 1.62 -9.62 -11.58
C LEU A 221 0.70 -10.59 -12.32
N ARG A 222 -0.62 -10.38 -12.26
CA ARG A 222 -1.60 -11.23 -12.96
C ARG A 222 -1.46 -11.19 -14.48
N THR A 223 -1.07 -10.04 -15.05
CA THR A 223 -0.95 -9.84 -16.50
C THR A 223 0.50 -9.88 -17.00
N ARG A 224 1.47 -9.84 -16.07
CA ARG A 224 2.90 -9.82 -16.35
C ARG A 224 3.58 -10.98 -15.62
N SER A 225 3.53 -12.16 -16.24
CA SER A 225 4.11 -13.40 -15.67
C SER A 225 5.62 -13.29 -15.44
N ASP A 226 6.33 -12.56 -16.30
CA ASP A 226 7.75 -12.27 -16.17
C ASP A 226 8.06 -11.49 -14.87
N LEU A 227 7.25 -10.48 -14.55
CA LEU A 227 7.37 -9.69 -13.33
C LEU A 227 6.93 -10.49 -12.10
N SER A 228 5.93 -11.37 -12.26
CA SER A 228 5.51 -12.27 -11.19
C SER A 228 6.64 -13.21 -10.77
N VAL A 229 7.31 -13.83 -11.74
CA VAL A 229 8.48 -14.68 -11.48
C VAL A 229 9.59 -13.88 -10.78
N ALA A 230 9.90 -12.70 -11.28
CA ALA A 230 10.93 -11.83 -10.70
C ALA A 230 10.61 -11.46 -9.25
N PHE A 231 9.37 -11.02 -8.99
CA PHE A 231 8.91 -10.61 -7.65
C PHE A 231 9.00 -11.76 -6.64
N TYR A 232 8.44 -12.94 -6.94
CA TYR A 232 8.47 -14.06 -6.02
C TYR A 232 9.87 -14.68 -5.85
N ASN A 233 10.72 -14.62 -6.88
CA ASN A 233 12.15 -14.94 -6.72
C ASN A 233 12.84 -13.97 -5.74
N GLY A 234 12.53 -12.69 -5.81
CA GLY A 234 13.02 -11.70 -4.85
C GLY A 234 12.48 -11.93 -3.45
N TYR A 235 11.20 -12.21 -3.32
CA TYR A 235 10.56 -12.53 -2.02
C TYR A 235 11.07 -13.86 -1.43
N GLY A 236 11.59 -14.77 -2.27
CA GLY A 236 12.21 -16.02 -1.87
C GLY A 236 11.26 -17.21 -1.76
N ARG A 237 9.99 -17.06 -2.09
CA ARG A 237 9.00 -18.14 -2.23
C ARG A 237 7.78 -17.71 -3.02
N GLN A 238 7.05 -18.67 -3.53
CA GLN A 238 5.70 -18.48 -4.05
C GLN A 238 4.69 -18.35 -2.90
N PRO A 239 3.51 -17.76 -3.12
CA PRO A 239 2.42 -17.78 -2.16
C PRO A 239 1.95 -19.23 -1.94
N SER A 240 1.67 -19.58 -0.68
CA SER A 240 1.06 -20.88 -0.34
C SER A 240 -0.34 -21.00 -0.93
N GLU A 241 -0.93 -22.21 -0.93
CA GLU A 241 -2.30 -22.41 -1.39
C GLU A 241 -3.30 -21.55 -0.62
N ASP A 242 -3.15 -21.45 0.69
CA ASP A 242 -4.03 -20.61 1.52
C ASP A 242 -3.85 -19.12 1.24
N GLU A 243 -2.63 -18.66 0.98
CA GLU A 243 -2.37 -17.30 0.52
C GLU A 243 -2.97 -17.03 -0.87
N GLN A 244 -2.91 -18.01 -1.79
CA GLN A 244 -3.53 -17.91 -3.11
C GLN A 244 -5.07 -17.81 -2.99
N ARG A 245 -5.68 -18.62 -2.12
CA ARG A 245 -7.11 -18.55 -1.80
C ARG A 245 -7.46 -17.18 -1.21
N LEU A 246 -6.66 -16.70 -0.24
CA LEU A 246 -6.83 -15.39 0.37
C LEU A 246 -6.73 -14.26 -0.68
N ILE A 247 -5.70 -14.28 -1.53
CA ILE A 247 -5.52 -13.30 -2.62
C ILE A 247 -6.75 -13.29 -3.54
N ARG A 248 -7.22 -14.47 -3.95
CA ARG A 248 -8.38 -14.60 -4.83
C ARG A 248 -9.65 -14.04 -4.17
N TRP A 249 -10.00 -14.54 -3.00
CA TRP A 249 -11.29 -14.22 -2.38
C TRP A 249 -11.34 -12.82 -1.79
N CYS A 250 -10.28 -12.38 -1.11
CA CYS A 250 -10.19 -10.98 -0.70
C CYS A 250 -10.18 -10.04 -1.90
N GLY A 251 -9.51 -10.43 -2.99
CA GLY A 251 -9.45 -9.62 -4.20
C GLY A 251 -10.81 -9.38 -4.85
N ILE A 252 -11.65 -10.39 -4.89
CA ILE A 252 -13.03 -10.29 -5.38
C ILE A 252 -13.85 -9.38 -4.45
N GLY A 253 -13.79 -9.62 -3.14
CA GLY A 253 -14.52 -8.81 -2.16
C GLY A 253 -14.06 -7.36 -2.12
N ASP A 254 -12.74 -7.10 -2.20
CA ASP A 254 -12.18 -5.75 -2.25
C ASP A 254 -12.59 -5.01 -3.54
N ALA A 255 -12.61 -5.70 -4.68
CA ALA A 255 -13.04 -5.10 -5.95
C ALA A 255 -14.51 -4.67 -5.89
N ALA A 256 -15.38 -5.50 -5.34
CA ALA A 256 -16.79 -5.16 -5.13
C ALA A 256 -16.96 -3.99 -4.14
N ALA A 257 -16.24 -4.02 -3.02
CA ALA A 257 -16.27 -2.96 -2.02
C ALA A 257 -15.77 -1.62 -2.59
N ILE A 258 -14.69 -1.62 -3.39
CA ILE A 258 -14.18 -0.43 -4.06
C ILE A 258 -15.22 0.13 -5.04
N ALA A 259 -15.85 -0.71 -5.87
CA ALA A 259 -16.87 -0.28 -6.80
C ALA A 259 -18.04 0.44 -6.10
N ILE A 260 -18.46 -0.06 -4.94
CA ILE A 260 -19.56 0.52 -4.16
C ILE A 260 -19.12 1.80 -3.44
N THR A 261 -18.03 1.73 -2.67
CA THR A 261 -17.63 2.83 -1.79
C THR A 261 -17.10 4.03 -2.56
N ALA A 262 -16.37 3.79 -3.67
CA ALA A 262 -15.88 4.85 -4.54
C ALA A 262 -17.03 5.54 -5.28
N ALA A 263 -18.01 4.79 -5.79
CA ALA A 263 -19.20 5.38 -6.42
C ALA A 263 -20.00 6.25 -5.41
N ALA A 264 -20.17 5.77 -4.18
CA ALA A 264 -20.85 6.51 -3.13
C ALA A 264 -20.10 7.81 -2.74
N ALA A 265 -18.78 7.83 -2.90
CA ALA A 265 -17.93 9.00 -2.63
C ALA A 265 -17.76 9.91 -3.86
N GLY A 266 -18.32 9.57 -5.03
CA GLY A 266 -18.17 10.34 -6.28
C GLY A 266 -16.79 10.19 -6.94
N HIS A 267 -16.07 9.09 -6.66
CA HIS A 267 -14.78 8.76 -7.24
C HIS A 267 -14.96 7.77 -8.40
N ASP A 268 -15.47 8.25 -9.52
CA ASP A 268 -15.87 7.42 -10.67
C ASP A 268 -14.74 6.54 -11.22
N ASP A 269 -13.50 7.05 -11.31
CA ASP A 269 -12.36 6.29 -11.82
C ASP A 269 -12.07 5.07 -10.94
N PHE A 270 -12.08 5.24 -9.62
CA PHE A 270 -11.89 4.11 -8.69
C PHE A 270 -13.07 3.14 -8.71
N ALA A 271 -14.29 3.64 -8.86
CA ALA A 271 -15.46 2.78 -9.02
C ALA A 271 -15.35 1.92 -10.28
N HIS A 272 -14.95 2.50 -11.42
CA HIS A 272 -14.68 1.78 -12.66
C HIS A 272 -13.55 0.74 -12.52
N GLU A 273 -12.47 1.07 -11.81
CA GLU A 273 -11.39 0.10 -11.52
C GLU A 273 -11.92 -1.10 -10.72
N GLY A 274 -12.74 -0.86 -9.70
CA GLY A 274 -13.36 -1.90 -8.90
C GLY A 274 -14.23 -2.84 -9.77
N HIS A 275 -15.11 -2.26 -10.59
CA HIS A 275 -15.94 -3.03 -11.54
C HIS A 275 -15.10 -3.85 -12.53
N ALA A 276 -14.07 -3.25 -13.13
CA ALA A 276 -13.21 -3.94 -14.08
C ALA A 276 -12.49 -5.13 -13.44
N ALA A 277 -11.99 -4.97 -12.22
CA ALA A 277 -11.33 -6.04 -11.47
C ALA A 277 -12.31 -7.18 -11.11
N LEU A 278 -13.53 -6.84 -10.70
CA LEU A 278 -14.59 -7.82 -10.39
C LEU A 278 -14.97 -8.64 -11.62
N ARG A 279 -15.27 -7.99 -12.75
CA ARG A 279 -15.63 -8.65 -14.02
C ARG A 279 -14.49 -9.51 -14.56
N ALA A 280 -13.24 -9.04 -14.45
CA ALA A 280 -12.09 -9.86 -14.84
C ALA A 280 -11.95 -11.10 -13.97
N SER A 281 -12.34 -11.03 -12.70
CA SER A 281 -12.35 -12.19 -11.79
C SER A 281 -13.50 -13.16 -12.11
N MET A 282 -14.66 -12.65 -12.50
CA MET A 282 -15.81 -13.47 -12.95
C MET A 282 -15.47 -14.21 -14.26
N ALA A 283 -14.80 -13.55 -15.21
CA ALA A 283 -14.42 -14.17 -16.48
C ALA A 283 -13.33 -15.25 -16.35
N ALA A 284 -12.59 -15.26 -15.24
CA ALA A 284 -11.52 -16.23 -14.94
C ALA A 284 -11.97 -17.37 -14.00
N ALA A 285 -13.22 -17.39 -13.57
CA ALA A 285 -13.77 -18.37 -12.64
C ALA A 285 -14.39 -19.57 -13.34
#